data_2dd6eb3f1872eb89a3c98f9580fa8b00
#
_entry.id   2dd6eb3f1872eb89a3c98f9580fa8b00
#
_cell.length_a   1.000
_cell.length_b   1.000
_cell.length_c   1.000
_cell.angle_alpha   90.00
_cell.angle_beta   90.00
_cell.angle_gamma   90.00
#
_symmetry.space_group_name_H-M   'P 1'
#
loop_
_entity.id
_entity.type
_entity.pdbx_description
1 polymer ?
#
loop_
_entity_poly.entity_id
_entity_poly.type
_entity_poly.pdbx_seq_one_letter_code
_entity_poly.pdbx_strand_id
1 'polypeptide(L)' 'FAMGKFGLRGLAQSLARELHPQNIHIGHFIIDGAIGRKPFGTYKTINPDLIAKTYLEFHNQDKSAWSWEIELRTSVEKF' A
#
# COMPACT_ATOMS: atom_id res chain seq x y z
N PHE A 1 -13.25 -13.66 2.44
CA PHE A 1 -11.94 -13.02 2.19
C PHE A 1 -12.09 -11.56 1.75
N ALA A 2 -12.89 -11.33 0.69
CA ALA A 2 -13.13 -9.97 0.19
C ALA A 2 -13.78 -9.06 1.23
N MET A 3 -14.73 -9.58 2.02
CA MET A 3 -15.37 -8.82 3.09
C MET A 3 -14.35 -8.30 4.11
N GLY A 4 -13.40 -9.15 4.49
CA GLY A 4 -12.34 -8.74 5.42
C GLY A 4 -11.48 -7.62 4.87
N LYS A 5 -11.15 -7.67 3.58
CA LYS A 5 -10.36 -6.64 2.92
C LYS A 5 -11.10 -5.31 2.84
N PHE A 6 -12.38 -5.33 2.49
CA PHE A 6 -13.19 -4.11 2.46
C PHE A 6 -13.39 -3.52 3.84
N GLY A 7 -13.56 -4.38 4.86
CA GLY A 7 -13.65 -3.92 6.25
C GLY A 7 -12.36 -3.22 6.70
N LEU A 8 -11.21 -3.79 6.36
CA LEU A 8 -9.91 -3.19 6.68
C LEU A 8 -9.75 -1.84 5.97
N ARG A 9 -10.16 -1.75 4.71
CA ARG A 9 -10.08 -0.50 3.95
C ARG A 9 -10.94 0.59 4.59
N GLY A 10 -12.17 0.24 4.98
CA GLY A 10 -13.07 1.18 5.65
C GLY A 10 -12.52 1.67 6.96
N LEU A 11 -11.94 0.79 7.76
CA LEU A 11 -11.30 1.16 9.03
C LEU A 11 -10.12 2.10 8.79
N ALA A 12 -9.25 1.79 7.84
CA ALA A 12 -8.09 2.62 7.53
C ALA A 12 -8.52 4.01 7.06
N GLN A 13 -9.53 4.10 6.21
CA GLN A 13 -10.04 5.38 5.73
C GLN A 13 -10.60 6.23 6.88
N SER A 14 -11.39 5.62 7.76
CA SER A 14 -11.96 6.32 8.91
C SER A 14 -10.86 6.83 9.85
N LEU A 15 -9.87 5.99 10.13
CA LEU A 15 -8.75 6.39 11.00
C LEU A 15 -7.89 7.47 10.35
N ALA A 16 -7.67 7.39 9.04
CA ALA A 16 -6.90 8.42 8.33
C ALA A 16 -7.57 9.78 8.45
N ARG A 17 -8.89 9.83 8.30
CA ARG A 17 -9.65 11.08 8.41
C ARG A 17 -9.71 11.60 9.84
N GLU A 18 -9.86 10.69 10.80
CA GLU A 18 -9.99 11.07 12.22
C GLU A 18 -8.67 11.55 12.79
N LEU A 19 -7.57 10.90 12.45
CA LEU A 19 -6.28 11.11 13.10
C LEU A 19 -5.35 12.08 12.37
N HIS A 20 -5.63 12.39 11.12
CA HIS A 20 -4.78 13.31 10.36
C HIS A 20 -4.70 14.71 11.02
N PRO A 21 -5.75 15.29 11.64
CA PRO A 21 -5.60 16.56 12.33
C PRO A 21 -4.67 16.47 13.54
N GLN A 22 -4.44 15.25 14.08
CA GLN A 22 -3.52 15.01 15.18
C GLN A 22 -2.10 14.70 14.71
N ASN A 23 -1.82 14.91 13.42
CA ASN A 23 -0.51 14.65 12.83
C ASN A 23 -0.13 13.17 12.80
N ILE A 24 -1.13 12.29 12.72
CA ILE A 24 -0.95 10.84 12.59
C ILE A 24 -1.25 10.44 11.15
N HIS A 25 -0.27 9.82 10.50
CA HIS A 25 -0.35 9.41 9.10
C HIS A 25 -0.74 7.95 9.01
N ILE A 26 -1.97 7.67 8.59
CA ILE A 26 -2.51 6.32 8.43
C ILE A 26 -2.55 6.01 6.95
N GLY A 27 -2.07 4.83 6.57
CA GLY A 27 -2.14 4.38 5.20
C GLY A 27 -2.68 2.97 5.07
N HIS A 28 -3.34 2.71 3.97
CA HIS A 28 -3.82 1.40 3.57
C HIS A 28 -3.05 0.96 2.32
N PHE A 29 -2.36 -0.17 2.41
CA PHE A 29 -1.56 -0.69 1.30
C PHE A 29 -2.27 -1.90 0.69
N ILE A 30 -2.56 -1.82 -0.59
CA ILE A 30 -3.16 -2.91 -1.34
C ILE A 30 -2.03 -3.61 -2.09
N ILE A 31 -1.77 -4.86 -1.74
CA ILE A 31 -0.74 -5.66 -2.40
C ILE A 31 -1.45 -6.69 -3.25
N ASP A 32 -1.54 -6.40 -4.55
CA ASP A 32 -2.32 -7.19 -5.49
C ASP A 32 -1.37 -8.05 -6.32
N GLY A 33 -1.08 -9.23 -5.81
CA GLY A 33 -0.22 -10.19 -6.47
C GLY A 33 0.61 -10.98 -5.48
N ALA A 34 1.24 -12.04 -5.96
CA ALA A 34 2.12 -12.86 -5.16
C ALA A 34 3.42 -12.10 -4.85
N ILE A 35 3.90 -12.26 -3.63
CA ILE A 35 5.15 -11.64 -3.19
C ILE A 35 6.28 -12.65 -3.36
N GLY A 36 7.40 -12.23 -3.95
CA GLY A 36 8.56 -13.10 -4.07
C GLY A 36 9.66 -12.48 -4.88
N ARG A 37 10.88 -13.05 -4.70
CA ARG A 37 12.04 -12.67 -5.49
C ARG A 37 12.15 -13.62 -6.67
N LYS A 38 12.01 -13.08 -7.87
CA LYS A 38 12.11 -13.84 -9.12
C LYS A 38 13.32 -13.38 -9.92
N PRO A 39 13.80 -14.20 -10.87
CA PRO A 39 14.85 -13.76 -11.77
C PRO A 39 14.49 -12.44 -12.44
N PHE A 40 15.52 -11.66 -12.71
CA PHE A 40 15.35 -10.35 -13.35
C PHE A 40 14.52 -10.48 -14.63
N GLY A 41 13.56 -9.58 -14.80
CA GLY A 41 12.77 -9.48 -16.01
C GLY A 41 11.49 -10.32 -16.04
N THR A 42 11.19 -11.10 -15.01
CA THR A 42 9.96 -11.93 -15.01
C THR A 42 8.70 -11.15 -14.66
N TYR A 43 8.78 -10.26 -13.68
CA TYR A 43 7.67 -9.43 -13.21
C TYR A 43 6.40 -10.20 -12.83
N LYS A 44 6.52 -11.48 -12.47
CA LYS A 44 5.38 -12.31 -12.08
C LYS A 44 5.04 -12.15 -10.61
N THR A 45 5.96 -11.67 -9.81
CA THR A 45 5.77 -11.44 -8.37
C THR A 45 6.22 -10.04 -8.01
N ILE A 46 5.68 -9.55 -6.88
CA ILE A 46 6.07 -8.25 -6.35
C ILE A 46 7.29 -8.46 -5.48
N ASN A 47 8.36 -7.72 -5.74
CA ASN A 47 9.60 -7.79 -4.98
C ASN A 47 9.37 -7.22 -3.57
N PRO A 48 9.60 -8.00 -2.51
CA PRO A 48 9.37 -7.53 -1.15
C PRO A 48 10.24 -6.33 -0.76
N ASP A 49 11.43 -6.18 -1.34
CA ASP A 49 12.28 -5.03 -1.05
C ASP A 49 11.66 -3.73 -1.59
N LEU A 50 10.94 -3.82 -2.71
CA LEU A 50 10.25 -2.65 -3.28
C LEU A 50 8.97 -2.33 -2.49
N ILE A 51 8.32 -3.33 -1.92
CA ILE A 51 7.21 -3.09 -0.99
C ILE A 51 7.73 -2.32 0.22
N ALA A 52 8.82 -2.78 0.82
CA ALA A 52 9.42 -2.11 1.97
C ALA A 52 9.83 -0.68 1.65
N LYS A 53 10.39 -0.46 0.46
CA LYS A 53 10.76 0.89 0.01
C LYS A 53 9.53 1.79 -0.08
N THR A 54 8.42 1.28 -0.57
CA THR A 54 7.17 2.03 -0.67
C THR A 54 6.64 2.42 0.70
N TYR A 55 6.72 1.53 1.69
CA TYR A 55 6.35 1.87 3.07
C TYR A 55 7.21 2.99 3.62
N LEU A 56 8.51 2.95 3.38
CA LEU A 56 9.41 4.00 3.85
C LEU A 56 9.12 5.34 3.17
N GLU A 57 8.87 5.32 1.87
CA GLU A 57 8.50 6.54 1.13
C GLU A 57 7.20 7.13 1.65
N PHE A 58 6.22 6.28 1.96
CA PHE A 58 4.97 6.70 2.57
C PHE A 58 5.22 7.39 3.92
N HIS A 59 6.05 6.78 4.76
CA HIS A 59 6.39 7.33 6.07
C HIS A 59 7.03 8.71 5.96
N ASN A 60 7.80 8.94 4.91
CA ASN A 60 8.54 10.18 4.69
C ASN A 60 7.77 11.20 3.86
N GLN A 61 6.52 10.95 3.51
CA GLN A 61 5.73 11.92 2.74
C GLN A 61 5.56 13.22 3.52
N ASP A 62 5.74 14.34 2.82
CA ASP A 62 5.45 15.65 3.38
C ASP A 62 3.96 15.77 3.70
N LYS A 63 3.64 16.40 4.83
CA LYS A 63 2.27 16.52 5.30
C LYS A 63 1.36 17.23 4.30
N SER A 64 1.91 18.05 3.42
CA SER A 64 1.15 18.76 2.39
C SER A 64 0.67 17.83 1.28
N ALA A 65 1.18 16.60 1.21
CA ALA A 65 0.85 15.64 0.16
C ALA A 65 0.85 14.21 0.71
N TRP A 66 0.00 13.97 1.70
CA TRP A 66 -0.14 12.64 2.30
C TRP A 66 -1.08 11.76 1.48
N SER A 67 -0.63 10.58 1.10
CA SER A 67 -1.49 9.52 0.60
C SER A 67 -2.15 8.80 1.77
N TRP A 68 -3.33 8.23 1.56
CA TRP A 68 -3.92 7.33 2.54
C TRP A 68 -4.06 5.90 1.99
N GLU A 69 -3.95 5.72 0.68
CA GLU A 69 -4.06 4.41 0.05
C GLU A 69 -3.06 4.30 -1.09
N ILE A 70 -2.33 3.20 -1.13
CA ILE A 70 -1.35 2.90 -2.17
C ILE A 70 -1.59 1.47 -2.64
N GLU A 71 -1.76 1.29 -3.96
CA GLU A 71 -1.92 -0.02 -4.56
C GLU A 71 -0.64 -0.43 -5.29
N LEU A 72 -0.15 -1.62 -5.00
CA LEU A 72 1.03 -2.19 -5.65
C LEU A 72 0.64 -3.45 -6.40
N ARG A 73 1.01 -3.53 -7.65
CA ARG A 73 0.82 -4.70 -8.50
C ARG A 73 1.96 -4.80 -9.51
N THR A 74 2.14 -5.97 -10.09
CA THR A 74 3.14 -6.14 -11.13
C THR A 74 2.64 -5.57 -12.45
N SER A 75 3.58 -5.21 -13.34
CA SER A 75 3.24 -4.67 -14.66
C SER A 75 2.51 -5.66 -15.56
N VAL A 76 2.59 -6.96 -15.24
CA VAL A 76 1.93 -8.01 -16.02
C VAL A 76 0.56 -8.41 -15.46
N GLU A 77 0.17 -7.85 -14.32
CA GLU A 77 -1.12 -8.12 -13.70
C GLU A 77 -2.23 -7.47 -14.50
N LYS A 78 -3.34 -8.19 -14.67
CA LYS A 78 -4.51 -7.66 -15.39
C LYS A 78 -5.46 -7.00 -14.40
N PHE A 79 -5.95 -5.85 -14.80
CA PHE A 79 -6.95 -5.10 -14.02
C PHE A 79 -8.34 -5.69 -14.20
#